data_333b39ebbe5d9e3f7dfc88dfadb1d084
#
_entry.id   333b39ebbe5d9e3f7dfc88dfadb1d084
#
_cell.length_a   1.000
_cell.length_b   1.000
_cell.length_c   1.000
_cell.angle_alpha   90.00
_cell.angle_beta   90.00
_cell.angle_gamma   90.00
#
_symmetry.space_group_name_H-M   'P 1'
#
loop_
_entity.id
_entity.type
_entity.pdbx_description
1 polymer ?
#
loop_
_entity_poly.entity_id
_entity_poly.type
_entity_poly.pdbx_seq_one_letter_code
_entity_poly.pdbx_strand_id
1 'polypeptide(L)'
;MTTVDPITLEVVCEGMRAIVKEMRASIIRASFSSAIYELDDFSCALFNPQADMVAQSDDHPGHVMPMPWSVFCAMEDFSGQDGNEGIEPGDVILLNDAYRGGTHLNDVTLLYPVFVGGELFIFPAVRAHWADVCLLYTSDAADDTPCVDLGGR
;
A
#
# COMPACT_ATOMS: atom_id res chain seq x y z
N MET A 1 20.21 -24.10 6.71
CA MET A 1 20.16 -22.65 6.52
C MET A 1 21.20 -22.29 5.48
N THR A 2 20.78 -21.88 4.31
CA THR A 2 21.69 -21.35 3.28
C THR A 2 22.12 -19.95 3.73
N THR A 3 23.41 -19.78 4.04
CA THR A 3 23.96 -18.45 4.35
C THR A 3 24.09 -17.69 3.04
N VAL A 4 23.33 -16.60 2.90
CA VAL A 4 23.49 -15.68 1.76
C VAL A 4 24.81 -14.92 1.93
N ASP A 5 25.57 -14.80 0.84
CA ASP A 5 26.77 -13.99 0.83
C ASP A 5 26.43 -12.51 1.14
N PRO A 6 27.16 -11.83 2.06
CA PRO A 6 26.89 -10.47 2.48
C PRO A 6 26.86 -9.46 1.33
N ILE A 7 27.71 -9.63 0.31
CA ILE A 7 27.75 -8.74 -0.86
C ILE A 7 26.47 -8.90 -1.68
N THR A 8 26.06 -10.14 -1.91
CA THR A 8 24.79 -10.42 -2.60
C THR A 8 23.59 -9.84 -1.85
N LEU A 9 23.57 -9.98 -0.53
CA LEU A 9 22.53 -9.40 0.31
C LEU A 9 22.44 -7.88 0.14
N GLU A 10 23.58 -7.19 0.22
CA GLU A 10 23.65 -5.73 0.06
C GLU A 10 23.17 -5.28 -1.32
N VAL A 11 23.59 -5.97 -2.38
CA VAL A 11 23.15 -5.67 -3.76
C VAL A 11 21.63 -5.82 -3.89
N VAL A 12 21.04 -6.86 -3.31
CA VAL A 12 19.59 -7.08 -3.34
C VAL A 12 18.87 -5.98 -2.54
N CYS A 13 19.34 -5.64 -1.35
CA CYS A 13 18.74 -4.58 -0.52
C CYS A 13 18.78 -3.22 -1.22
N GLU A 14 19.91 -2.85 -1.84
CA GLU A 14 20.02 -1.60 -2.61
C GLU A 14 19.15 -1.62 -3.87
N GLY A 15 19.02 -2.77 -4.52
CA GLY A 15 18.09 -2.96 -5.63
C GLY A 15 16.63 -2.71 -5.23
N MET A 16 16.20 -3.25 -4.08
CA MET A 16 14.84 -3.02 -3.54
C MET A 16 14.62 -1.54 -3.19
N ARG A 17 15.60 -0.88 -2.57
CA ARG A 17 15.55 0.56 -2.28
C ARG A 17 15.45 1.39 -3.57
N ALA A 18 16.18 1.01 -4.62
CA ALA A 18 16.11 1.68 -5.92
C ALA A 18 14.70 1.55 -6.54
N ILE A 19 14.09 0.36 -6.48
CA ILE A 19 12.71 0.13 -6.96
C ILE A 19 11.74 1.07 -6.25
N VAL A 20 11.79 1.15 -4.93
CA VAL A 20 10.89 2.02 -4.16
C VAL A 20 11.08 3.50 -4.53
N LYS A 21 12.32 3.95 -4.76
CA LYS A 21 12.60 5.31 -5.24
C LYS A 21 12.01 5.56 -6.63
N GLU A 22 12.07 4.58 -7.54
CA GLU A 22 11.46 4.68 -8.87
C GLU A 22 9.92 4.70 -8.79
N MET A 23 9.33 3.88 -7.92
CA MET A 23 7.89 3.92 -7.64
C MET A 23 7.48 5.33 -7.20
N ARG A 24 8.18 5.88 -6.21
CA ARG A 24 7.94 7.24 -5.71
C ARG A 24 8.01 8.29 -6.81
N ALA A 25 9.08 8.29 -7.59
CA ALA A 25 9.26 9.22 -8.69
C ALA A 25 8.16 9.09 -9.77
N SER A 26 7.67 7.88 -9.99
CA SER A 26 6.59 7.60 -10.95
C SER A 26 5.26 8.13 -10.47
N ILE A 27 4.93 7.94 -9.18
CA ILE A 27 3.71 8.47 -8.56
C ILE A 27 3.68 10.01 -8.63
N ILE A 28 4.76 10.68 -8.26
CA ILE A 28 4.85 12.14 -8.34
C ILE A 28 4.60 12.63 -9.78
N ARG A 29 5.23 12.00 -10.77
CA ARG A 29 5.09 12.39 -12.18
C ARG A 29 3.70 12.12 -12.75
N ALA A 30 3.02 11.08 -12.27
CA ALA A 30 1.69 10.69 -12.75
C ALA A 30 0.55 11.39 -12.02
N SER A 31 0.80 11.95 -10.84
CA SER A 31 -0.23 12.54 -10.00
C SER A 31 -0.65 13.93 -10.49
N PHE A 32 -1.96 14.18 -10.39
CA PHE A 32 -2.57 15.51 -10.53
C PHE A 32 -3.00 16.11 -9.18
N SER A 33 -2.84 15.38 -8.08
CA SER A 33 -3.20 15.81 -6.74
C SER A 33 -2.05 16.60 -6.10
N SER A 34 -2.32 17.82 -5.63
CA SER A 34 -1.35 18.63 -4.90
C SER A 34 -0.92 17.95 -3.58
N ALA A 35 -1.79 17.19 -2.95
CA ALA A 35 -1.42 16.38 -1.79
C ALA A 35 -0.26 15.43 -2.10
N ILE A 36 -0.22 14.86 -3.29
CA ILE A 36 0.82 13.92 -3.69
C ILE A 36 2.06 14.64 -4.22
N TYR A 37 1.92 15.56 -5.20
CA TYR A 37 3.08 16.12 -5.89
C TYR A 37 3.70 17.36 -5.21
N GLU A 38 2.96 18.06 -4.30
CA GLU A 38 3.47 19.21 -3.55
C GLU A 38 3.76 18.87 -2.08
N LEU A 39 2.86 18.09 -1.45
CA LEU A 39 2.95 17.80 -0.01
C LEU A 39 3.61 16.45 0.29
N ASP A 40 3.91 15.65 -0.74
CA ASP A 40 4.45 14.29 -0.58
C ASP A 40 3.59 13.39 0.34
N ASP A 41 2.26 13.60 0.33
CA ASP A 41 1.33 12.90 1.21
C ASP A 41 0.98 11.50 0.68
N PHE A 42 2.01 10.70 0.51
CA PHE A 42 1.96 9.31 0.11
C PHE A 42 3.21 8.58 0.57
N SER A 43 3.20 7.26 0.48
CA SER A 43 4.36 6.41 0.80
C SER A 43 4.40 5.19 -0.10
N CYS A 44 5.61 4.75 -0.42
CA CYS A 44 5.88 3.55 -1.19
C CYS A 44 6.65 2.54 -0.36
N ALA A 45 6.30 1.26 -0.50
CA ALA A 45 7.01 0.17 0.18
C ALA A 45 6.93 -1.13 -0.62
N LEU A 46 7.79 -2.08 -0.27
CA LEU A 46 7.75 -3.46 -0.75
C LEU A 46 7.54 -4.40 0.42
N PHE A 47 6.67 -5.38 0.24
CA PHE A 47 6.36 -6.39 1.24
C PHE A 47 6.57 -7.79 0.68
N ASN A 48 7.06 -8.69 1.53
CA ASN A 48 7.10 -10.11 1.20
C ASN A 48 5.71 -10.77 1.35
N PRO A 49 5.53 -12.04 0.95
CA PRO A 49 4.26 -12.75 1.12
C PRO A 49 3.83 -12.99 2.58
N GLN A 50 4.66 -12.69 3.55
CA GLN A 50 4.33 -12.74 4.98
C GLN A 50 3.88 -11.37 5.54
N ALA A 51 3.71 -10.38 4.67
CA ALA A 51 3.43 -8.97 5.03
C ALA A 51 4.57 -8.28 5.78
N ASP A 52 5.78 -8.83 5.76
CA ASP A 52 6.96 -8.12 6.29
C ASP A 52 7.42 -7.07 5.28
N MET A 53 7.71 -5.88 5.77
CA MET A 53 8.25 -4.79 4.96
C MET A 53 9.73 -5.05 4.65
N VAL A 54 10.09 -5.16 3.38
CA VAL A 54 11.46 -5.44 2.93
C VAL A 54 12.18 -4.19 2.41
N ALA A 55 11.44 -3.18 1.99
CA ALA A 55 11.96 -1.86 1.62
C ALA A 55 10.87 -0.78 1.72
N GLN A 56 11.27 0.45 1.98
CA GLN A 56 10.37 1.60 2.02
C GLN A 56 11.06 2.85 1.47
N SER A 57 10.25 3.82 1.04
CA SER A 57 10.71 5.18 0.74
C SER A 57 10.85 6.02 2.02
N ASP A 58 11.61 7.11 1.92
CA ASP A 58 11.77 8.08 3.02
C ASP A 58 10.57 9.05 3.02
N ASP A 59 9.37 8.51 3.26
CA ASP A 59 8.10 9.24 3.18
C ASP A 59 7.44 9.40 4.55
N HIS A 60 6.16 9.76 4.56
CA HIS A 60 5.41 10.06 5.77
C HIS A 60 5.25 8.82 6.69
N PRO A 61 5.79 8.83 7.93
CA PRO A 61 5.76 7.66 8.82
C PRO A 61 4.33 7.18 9.13
N GLY A 62 3.35 8.09 9.18
CA GLY A 62 1.95 7.77 9.42
C GLY A 62 1.34 6.85 8.37
N HIS A 63 1.85 6.89 7.14
CA HIS A 63 1.42 6.00 6.07
C HIS A 63 2.15 4.66 6.09
N VAL A 64 3.47 4.70 6.28
CA VAL A 64 4.33 3.51 6.22
C VAL A 64 4.05 2.55 7.37
N MET A 65 3.90 3.06 8.59
CA MET A 65 3.78 2.23 9.79
C MET A 65 2.57 1.29 9.80
N PRO A 66 1.35 1.69 9.37
CA PRO A 66 0.20 0.78 9.33
C PRO A 66 0.14 -0.08 8.06
N MET A 67 0.95 0.17 7.01
CA MET A 67 0.90 -0.59 5.76
C MET A 67 1.10 -2.12 5.91
N PRO A 68 1.99 -2.64 6.78
CA PRO A 68 2.09 -4.09 6.99
C PRO A 68 0.75 -4.73 7.36
N TRP A 69 -0.04 -4.04 8.19
CA TRP A 69 -1.37 -4.50 8.57
C TRP A 69 -2.36 -4.50 7.39
N SER A 70 -2.25 -3.52 6.48
CA SER A 70 -3.06 -3.51 5.25
C SER A 70 -2.73 -4.70 4.34
N VAL A 71 -1.45 -5.02 4.18
CA VAL A 71 -1.02 -6.19 3.39
C VAL A 71 -1.52 -7.47 4.03
N PHE A 72 -1.40 -7.59 5.34
CA PHE A 72 -1.92 -8.75 6.08
C PHE A 72 -3.44 -8.91 5.89
N CYS A 73 -4.21 -7.83 6.04
CA CYS A 73 -5.66 -7.86 5.84
C CYS A 73 -6.03 -8.24 4.40
N ALA A 74 -5.31 -7.71 3.40
CA ALA A 74 -5.52 -8.09 2.01
C ALA A 74 -5.29 -9.58 1.77
N MET A 75 -4.23 -10.12 2.33
CA MET A 75 -3.92 -11.56 2.21
C MET A 75 -4.96 -12.44 2.91
N GLU A 76 -5.53 -11.96 4.02
CA GLU A 76 -6.61 -12.66 4.73
C GLU A 76 -7.91 -12.63 3.89
N ASP A 77 -8.31 -11.46 3.39
CA ASP A 77 -9.54 -11.25 2.64
C ASP A 77 -9.53 -11.97 1.27
N PHE A 78 -8.36 -12.08 0.64
CA PHE A 78 -8.16 -12.75 -0.66
C PHE A 78 -7.34 -14.03 -0.54
N SER A 79 -7.58 -14.80 0.53
CA SER A 79 -6.82 -16.03 0.82
C SER A 79 -7.13 -17.21 -0.11
N GLY A 80 -8.19 -17.13 -0.91
CA GLY A 80 -8.71 -18.26 -1.69
C GLY A 80 -9.43 -19.31 -0.84
N GLN A 81 -9.67 -19.01 0.45
CA GLN A 81 -10.37 -19.86 1.39
C GLN A 81 -11.79 -19.35 1.65
N ASP A 82 -12.65 -20.22 2.17
CA ASP A 82 -14.02 -19.90 2.58
C ASP A 82 -14.89 -19.26 1.47
N GLY A 83 -14.57 -19.54 0.19
CA GLY A 83 -15.31 -19.02 -0.96
C GLY A 83 -14.83 -17.65 -1.44
N ASN A 84 -13.77 -17.10 -0.87
CA ASN A 84 -13.09 -15.92 -1.38
C ASN A 84 -12.22 -16.29 -2.60
N GLU A 85 -12.14 -15.37 -3.55
CA GLU A 85 -11.20 -15.49 -4.66
C GLU A 85 -9.76 -15.36 -4.14
N GLY A 86 -8.85 -16.15 -4.70
CA GLY A 86 -7.42 -16.06 -4.39
C GLY A 86 -6.79 -14.89 -5.13
N ILE A 87 -5.62 -14.43 -4.66
CA ILE A 87 -4.82 -13.43 -5.36
C ILE A 87 -4.18 -14.06 -6.59
N GLU A 88 -4.41 -13.48 -7.77
CA GLU A 88 -3.90 -13.97 -9.05
C GLU A 88 -2.92 -12.97 -9.72
N PRO A 89 -2.08 -13.44 -10.66
CA PRO A 89 -1.23 -12.56 -11.45
C PRO A 89 -2.05 -11.55 -12.26
N GLY A 90 -1.77 -10.27 -12.09
CA GLY A 90 -2.46 -9.16 -12.77
C GLY A 90 -3.51 -8.48 -11.91
N ASP A 91 -3.79 -8.98 -10.72
CA ASP A 91 -4.67 -8.32 -9.78
C ASP A 91 -4.08 -6.99 -9.29
N VAL A 92 -4.98 -6.09 -8.93
CA VAL A 92 -4.69 -4.85 -8.23
C VAL A 92 -5.65 -4.75 -7.05
N ILE A 93 -5.11 -4.74 -5.84
CA ILE A 93 -5.90 -4.69 -4.62
C ILE A 93 -5.93 -3.25 -4.12
N LEU A 94 -7.13 -2.72 -3.88
CA LEU A 94 -7.34 -1.41 -3.28
C LEU A 94 -7.97 -1.56 -1.91
N LEU A 95 -7.41 -0.85 -0.93
CA LEU A 95 -7.85 -0.87 0.46
C LEU A 95 -7.93 0.55 1.00
N ASN A 96 -9.03 0.90 1.66
CA ASN A 96 -9.17 2.16 2.38
C ASN A 96 -9.98 2.02 3.69
N ASP A 97 -10.20 0.79 4.15
CA ASP A 97 -10.87 0.53 5.42
C ASP A 97 -9.94 0.89 6.58
N ALA A 98 -10.30 1.95 7.32
CA ALA A 98 -9.53 2.44 8.45
C ALA A 98 -9.45 1.42 9.61
N TYR A 99 -10.39 0.48 9.70
CA TYR A 99 -10.42 -0.57 10.72
C TYR A 99 -9.62 -1.82 10.31
N ARG A 100 -9.26 -1.91 9.04
CA ARG A 100 -8.51 -3.04 8.47
C ARG A 100 -7.21 -2.59 7.79
N GLY A 101 -6.36 -1.90 8.54
CA GLY A 101 -5.04 -1.50 8.10
C GLY A 101 -4.96 -0.11 7.47
N GLY A 102 -6.09 0.60 7.33
CA GLY A 102 -6.11 2.01 6.92
C GLY A 102 -5.75 2.96 8.07
N THR A 103 -5.61 4.24 7.73
CA THR A 103 -5.49 5.34 8.70
C THR A 103 -6.72 6.23 8.61
N HIS A 104 -7.05 6.75 7.42
CA HIS A 104 -8.29 7.47 7.12
C HIS A 104 -8.97 6.84 5.90
N LEU A 105 -10.22 7.20 5.65
CA LEU A 105 -10.91 6.79 4.42
C LEU A 105 -10.21 7.33 3.15
N ASN A 106 -9.58 8.48 3.27
CA ASN A 106 -8.82 9.13 2.19
C ASN A 106 -7.49 8.44 1.90
N ASP A 107 -6.95 7.67 2.83
CA ASP A 107 -5.67 6.98 2.66
C ASP A 107 -5.89 5.66 1.92
N VAL A 108 -5.90 5.76 0.61
CA VAL A 108 -6.07 4.58 -0.25
C VAL A 108 -4.74 3.85 -0.39
N THR A 109 -4.73 2.58 -0.03
CA THR A 109 -3.59 1.69 -0.23
C THR A 109 -3.83 0.84 -1.47
N LEU A 110 -2.87 0.86 -2.39
CA LEU A 110 -2.84 0.03 -3.57
C LEU A 110 -1.73 -1.01 -3.41
N LEU A 111 -2.06 -2.28 -3.61
CA LEU A 111 -1.12 -3.39 -3.62
C LEU A 111 -1.14 -4.03 -5.00
N TYR A 112 0.04 -4.34 -5.52
CA TYR A 112 0.22 -5.06 -6.78
C TYR A 112 0.98 -6.36 -6.55
N PRO A 113 0.32 -7.53 -6.55
CA PRO A 113 1.00 -8.80 -6.32
C PRO A 113 1.86 -9.19 -7.51
N VAL A 114 3.15 -9.41 -7.27
CA VAL A 114 4.12 -9.86 -8.28
C VAL A 114 4.42 -11.32 -8.07
N PHE A 115 4.28 -12.12 -9.12
CA PHE A 115 4.52 -13.55 -9.12
C PHE A 115 5.81 -13.89 -9.88
N VAL A 116 6.57 -14.85 -9.38
CA VAL A 116 7.76 -15.40 -10.02
C VAL A 116 7.63 -16.92 -10.04
N GLY A 117 7.67 -17.51 -11.22
CA GLY A 117 7.53 -18.97 -11.36
C GLY A 117 6.17 -19.54 -10.92
N GLY A 118 5.13 -18.70 -10.86
CA GLY A 118 3.79 -19.06 -10.39
C GLY A 118 3.58 -18.90 -8.88
N GLU A 119 4.60 -18.49 -8.14
CA GLU A 119 4.51 -18.20 -6.71
C GLU A 119 4.51 -16.70 -6.45
N LEU A 120 3.70 -16.27 -5.50
CA LEU A 120 3.66 -14.89 -5.05
C LEU A 120 5.02 -14.54 -4.42
N PHE A 121 5.66 -13.51 -4.96
CA PHE A 121 7.03 -13.16 -4.58
C PHE A 121 7.09 -11.87 -3.73
N ILE A 122 6.39 -10.82 -4.15
CA ILE A 122 6.48 -9.52 -3.49
C ILE A 122 5.22 -8.70 -3.77
N PHE A 123 4.89 -7.78 -2.85
CA PHE A 123 3.86 -6.76 -3.03
C PHE A 123 4.50 -5.36 -3.06
N PRO A 124 4.67 -4.73 -4.21
CA PRO A 124 4.75 -3.28 -4.29
C PRO A 124 3.48 -2.65 -3.74
N ALA A 125 3.63 -1.71 -2.83
CA ALA A 125 2.55 -1.02 -2.16
C ALA A 125 2.71 0.49 -2.25
N VAL A 126 1.60 1.18 -2.48
CA VAL A 126 1.52 2.64 -2.41
C VAL A 126 0.34 2.99 -1.54
N ARG A 127 0.56 3.86 -0.55
CA ARG A 127 -0.53 4.53 0.17
C ARG A 127 -0.47 6.00 -0.12
N ALA A 128 -1.59 6.58 -0.53
CA ALA A 128 -1.67 7.98 -0.86
C ALA A 128 -2.96 8.59 -0.32
N HIS A 129 -2.87 9.83 0.14
CA HIS A 129 -4.02 10.61 0.55
C HIS A 129 -4.76 11.13 -0.70
N TRP A 130 -6.00 10.70 -0.88
CA TRP A 130 -6.86 11.15 -1.95
C TRP A 130 -7.74 12.30 -1.44
N ALA A 131 -7.76 13.39 -2.18
CA ALA A 131 -8.49 14.60 -1.79
C ALA A 131 -10.02 14.39 -1.73
N ASP A 132 -10.53 13.40 -2.47
CA ASP A 132 -11.97 13.12 -2.54
C ASP A 132 -12.22 11.61 -2.66
N VAL A 133 -12.83 11.03 -1.63
CA VAL A 133 -13.23 9.61 -1.56
C VAL A 133 -14.68 9.55 -1.15
N CYS A 134 -15.60 9.95 -2.05
CA CYS A 134 -17.05 9.96 -1.80
C CYS A 134 -17.51 10.87 -0.66
N LEU A 135 -16.73 11.89 -0.30
CA LEU A 135 -17.12 12.88 0.70
C LEU A 135 -17.64 14.12 -0.01
N LEU A 136 -18.84 14.56 0.37
CA LEU A 136 -19.55 15.62 -0.35
C LEU A 136 -18.88 17.00 -0.23
N TYR A 137 -18.02 17.23 0.76
CA TYR A 137 -17.52 18.56 1.09
C TYR A 137 -16.08 18.68 1.60
N THR A 138 -15.40 17.64 2.05
CA THR A 138 -14.09 17.82 2.70
C THR A 138 -13.13 16.66 2.54
N SER A 139 -11.86 17.01 2.61
CA SER A 139 -10.74 16.09 2.70
C SER A 139 -10.56 15.47 4.09
N ASP A 140 -11.31 15.92 5.10
CA ASP A 140 -11.17 15.42 6.47
C ASP A 140 -12.47 14.79 6.97
N ALA A 141 -12.56 13.48 6.75
CA ALA A 141 -13.70 12.68 7.18
C ALA A 141 -13.76 12.45 8.68
N ALA A 142 -12.65 12.63 9.39
CA ALA A 142 -12.57 12.38 10.83
C ALA A 142 -13.40 13.39 11.63
N ASP A 143 -13.57 14.59 11.09
CA ASP A 143 -14.32 15.66 11.75
C ASP A 143 -15.78 15.74 11.30
N ASP A 144 -16.18 14.97 10.27
CA ASP A 144 -17.51 15.06 9.67
C ASP A 144 -18.40 13.86 10.06
N THR A 145 -18.68 13.76 11.35
CA THR A 145 -19.56 12.74 11.93
C THR A 145 -20.95 12.63 11.28
N PRO A 146 -21.57 13.68 10.71
CA PRO A 146 -22.85 13.55 10.01
C PRO A 146 -22.75 12.78 8.68
N CYS A 147 -21.62 12.83 7.97
CA CYS A 147 -21.46 12.15 6.68
C CYS A 147 -21.30 10.64 6.83
N VAL A 148 -20.68 10.19 7.91
CA VAL A 148 -20.54 8.75 8.23
C VAL A 148 -21.89 8.11 8.50
N ASP A 149 -22.81 8.85 9.11
CA ASP A 149 -24.16 8.34 9.43
C ASP A 149 -25.07 8.21 8.18
N LEU A 150 -24.80 8.96 7.14
CA LEU A 150 -25.57 8.90 5.88
C LEU A 150 -25.04 7.83 4.92
N GLY A 151 -23.78 7.46 5.00
CA GLY A 151 -23.16 6.41 4.20
C GLY A 151 -23.50 4.98 4.64
N GLY A 152 -24.05 4.83 5.84
CA GLY A 152 -24.43 3.54 6.41
C GLY A 152 -25.89 3.12 6.20
N ARG A 153 -26.64 3.74 5.29
CA ARG A 153 -28.05 3.41 5.02
C ARG A 153 -28.30 2.88 3.63
#